data_69835f2f83f5ec1e1a51a2a7750116f2
#
_entry.id   69835f2f83f5ec1e1a51a2a7750116f2
#
_cell.length_a   1.000
_cell.length_b   1.000
_cell.length_c   1.000
_cell.angle_alpha   90.00
_cell.angle_beta   90.00
_cell.angle_gamma   90.00
#
_symmetry.space_group_name_H-M   'P 1'
#
loop_
_entity.id
_entity.type
_entity.pdbx_description
1 polymer ?
#
loop_
_entity_poly.entity_id
_entity_poly.type
_entity_poly.pdbx_seq_one_letter_code
_entity_poly.pdbx_strand_id
1 'polypeptide(L)'
;MIQEEKPLKAGKKLLALLLTVCMLLCMLPTVAFASGSDYLKIAMLDSGRKYFSADWVKAFLYEAKADGYTHVMLAVGNDGMRFLLDDMSLNVGGKTYSSDAVASAIRAGNNAYTTASSGEWTESEMDEFFATAKKAGIEIIPLLNSPGHMDAVLYAASSLTGTNCSYNGSSRTIDVTNDTAVRFSQAFLQKYVDYFAGKGCRYFNFGADEYANDRYTSGSMGFGSLQNSGKYGYFIKYVNELAAMVKQAGMTPIAFNDGIEFANKMSASVGSTTYTFDRDIVVCYWSGGWSGYTPRTAANLASDGFRIINTTGDFYYVLGKNDSFDNGYTYAANWSNYKVCGTSLSASSVIGGMFCMWSDYPGAETQTQEARRSACRCAPWASPWTALTRAAWTRPLCPAASTPTAPSTPILPHRATTTVRLPRRLRPARRRAA
;
A
#
# COMPACT_ATOMS: atom_id res chain seq x y z
N MET A 1 77.43 -2.68 29.25
CA MET A 1 76.78 -1.72 28.37
C MET A 1 75.59 -2.42 27.77
N ILE A 2 74.44 -2.24 28.42
CA ILE A 2 73.13 -2.81 27.97
C ILE A 2 72.47 -1.66 27.23
N GLN A 3 72.24 -1.77 25.93
CA GLN A 3 71.41 -0.81 25.17
C GLN A 3 69.95 -1.12 25.33
N GLU A 4 69.24 -0.19 25.95
CA GLU A 4 67.78 -0.19 25.96
C GLU A 4 67.23 0.12 24.58
N GLU A 5 66.56 -0.82 23.94
CA GLU A 5 65.78 -0.61 22.71
C GLU A 5 64.39 -0.06 23.01
N LYS A 6 64.04 0.99 22.35
CA LYS A 6 63.00 2.00 22.48
C LYS A 6 61.57 1.50 22.43
N PRO A 7 60.64 2.02 23.26
CA PRO A 7 59.21 1.77 23.21
C PRO A 7 58.45 2.56 22.09
N LEU A 8 59.15 3.26 21.19
CA LEU A 8 58.54 4.19 20.20
C LEU A 8 57.82 3.53 19.02
N LYS A 9 58.08 2.25 18.74
CA LYS A 9 57.47 1.53 17.60
C LYS A 9 56.07 0.97 17.93
N ALA A 10 55.75 0.65 19.17
CA ALA A 10 54.45 0.12 19.58
C ALA A 10 53.39 1.21 19.58
N GLY A 11 53.69 2.42 20.04
CA GLY A 11 52.75 3.54 20.07
C GLY A 11 52.30 4.01 18.66
N LYS A 12 53.22 4.00 17.69
CA LYS A 12 52.88 4.37 16.29
C LYS A 12 51.96 3.33 15.62
N LYS A 13 52.15 2.03 15.91
CA LYS A 13 51.26 0.97 15.41
C LYS A 13 49.88 1.02 16.05
N LEU A 14 49.81 1.32 17.35
CA LEU A 14 48.54 1.49 18.06
C LEU A 14 47.76 2.72 17.56
N LEU A 15 48.47 3.84 17.34
CA LEU A 15 47.88 5.05 16.77
C LEU A 15 47.38 4.85 15.34
N ALA A 16 48.15 4.13 14.50
CA ALA A 16 47.73 3.78 13.13
C ALA A 16 46.50 2.86 13.14
N LEU A 17 46.44 1.87 14.04
CA LEU A 17 45.26 0.99 14.19
C LEU A 17 44.05 1.76 14.67
N LEU A 18 44.17 2.65 15.65
CA LEU A 18 43.10 3.52 16.12
C LEU A 18 42.58 4.45 15.01
N LEU A 19 43.45 5.06 14.22
CA LEU A 19 43.08 5.88 13.08
C LEU A 19 42.33 5.07 11.99
N THR A 20 42.77 3.85 11.71
CA THR A 20 42.11 2.96 10.74
C THR A 20 40.75 2.51 11.24
N VAL A 21 40.59 2.20 12.52
CA VAL A 21 39.29 1.86 13.15
C VAL A 21 38.36 3.09 13.15
N CYS A 22 38.85 4.29 13.45
CA CYS A 22 38.09 5.52 13.34
C CYS A 22 37.66 5.81 11.90
N MET A 23 38.52 5.61 10.90
CA MET A 23 38.14 5.76 9.50
C MET A 23 37.13 4.72 9.04
N LEU A 24 37.23 3.48 9.49
CA LEU A 24 36.25 2.43 9.20
C LEU A 24 34.90 2.72 9.89
N LEU A 25 34.92 3.26 11.11
CA LEU A 25 33.70 3.70 11.82
C LEU A 25 33.05 4.93 11.16
N CYS A 26 33.85 5.82 10.54
CA CYS A 26 33.34 6.95 9.77
C CYS A 26 32.83 6.57 8.36
N MET A 27 33.15 5.37 7.87
CA MET A 27 32.63 4.82 6.61
C MET A 27 31.42 3.93 6.78
N LEU A 28 31.01 3.61 8.01
CA LEU A 28 29.69 3.07 8.23
C LEU A 28 28.69 4.16 7.80
N PRO A 29 27.74 3.87 6.90
CA PRO A 29 26.67 4.82 6.63
C PRO A 29 26.06 5.11 8.00
N THR A 30 26.27 6.31 8.51
CA THR A 30 25.47 6.82 9.60
C THR A 30 24.06 6.81 9.04
N VAL A 31 23.25 5.85 9.43
CA VAL A 31 21.80 6.01 9.40
C VAL A 31 21.60 7.19 10.35
N ALA A 32 21.64 8.39 9.78
CA ALA A 32 21.25 9.58 10.48
C ALA A 32 19.77 9.38 10.79
N PHE A 33 19.49 8.89 12.00
CA PHE A 33 18.20 9.11 12.60
C PHE A 33 18.07 10.62 12.67
N ALA A 34 17.29 11.19 11.73
CA ALA A 34 17.00 12.59 11.72
C ALA A 34 16.44 12.95 13.10
N SER A 35 17.21 13.69 13.85
CA SER A 35 16.79 14.25 15.14
C SER A 35 15.68 15.26 14.87
N GLY A 36 14.47 14.93 15.22
CA GLY A 36 13.26 15.64 14.90
C GLY A 36 12.73 15.16 13.54
N SER A 37 12.10 13.96 13.51
CA SER A 37 11.54 13.43 12.29
C SER A 37 10.46 14.37 11.77
N ASP A 38 10.73 14.99 10.63
CA ASP A 38 9.69 15.72 9.91
C ASP A 38 8.54 14.75 9.67
N TYR A 39 7.38 15.11 10.17
CA TYR A 39 6.15 14.35 10.00
C TYR A 39 5.91 14.12 8.50
N LEU A 40 5.83 12.85 8.06
CA LEU A 40 5.64 12.50 6.67
C LEU A 40 4.23 12.93 6.22
N LYS A 41 4.15 13.83 5.27
CA LYS A 41 2.89 14.29 4.67
C LYS A 41 2.77 13.66 3.31
N ILE A 42 1.94 12.61 3.20
CA ILE A 42 1.92 11.70 2.06
C ILE A 42 0.62 11.89 1.27
N ALA A 43 0.72 12.16 -0.04
CA ALA A 43 -0.36 12.00 -0.98
C ALA A 43 -0.21 10.65 -1.69
N MET A 44 -1.20 9.76 -1.57
CA MET A 44 -1.18 8.48 -2.24
C MET A 44 -2.05 8.52 -3.49
N LEU A 45 -1.52 7.98 -4.60
CA LEU A 45 -2.22 7.80 -5.87
C LEU A 45 -2.24 6.31 -6.25
N ASP A 46 -3.43 5.76 -6.44
CA ASP A 46 -3.60 4.40 -6.96
C ASP A 46 -3.52 4.38 -8.49
N SER A 47 -2.30 4.25 -8.99
CA SER A 47 -1.98 4.07 -10.41
C SER A 47 -1.85 2.60 -10.82
N GLY A 48 -2.11 1.66 -9.91
CA GLY A 48 -2.15 0.23 -10.20
C GLY A 48 -3.47 -0.19 -10.83
N ARG A 49 -4.59 0.17 -10.20
CA ARG A 49 -5.94 -0.13 -10.71
C ARG A 49 -6.26 0.65 -11.99
N LYS A 50 -5.85 1.91 -12.05
CA LYS A 50 -6.11 2.81 -13.18
C LYS A 50 -4.81 3.36 -13.75
N TYR A 51 -4.70 3.35 -15.08
CA TYR A 51 -3.61 4.04 -15.76
C TYR A 51 -3.81 5.56 -15.73
N PHE A 52 -2.79 6.27 -15.31
CA PHE A 52 -2.63 7.71 -15.47
C PHE A 52 -1.41 7.96 -16.35
N SER A 53 -1.49 8.88 -17.29
CA SER A 53 -0.31 9.23 -18.09
C SER A 53 0.81 9.80 -17.24
N ALA A 54 2.06 9.56 -17.64
CA ALA A 54 3.22 10.08 -16.92
C ALA A 54 3.15 11.61 -16.75
N ASP A 55 2.68 12.33 -17.76
CA ASP A 55 2.53 13.79 -17.67
C ASP A 55 1.47 14.22 -16.65
N TRP A 56 0.37 13.48 -16.55
CA TRP A 56 -0.65 13.75 -15.54
C TRP A 56 -0.07 13.58 -14.12
N VAL A 57 0.68 12.50 -13.90
CA VAL A 57 1.26 12.21 -12.57
C VAL A 57 2.42 13.15 -12.26
N LYS A 58 3.24 13.55 -13.26
CA LYS A 58 4.25 14.60 -13.09
C LYS A 58 3.62 15.93 -12.65
N ALA A 59 2.48 16.31 -13.23
CA ALA A 59 1.76 17.50 -12.79
C ALA A 59 1.14 17.35 -11.38
N PHE A 60 0.70 16.14 -11.01
CA PHE A 60 0.24 15.83 -9.64
C PHE A 60 1.32 16.09 -8.58
N LEU A 61 2.61 15.82 -8.87
CA LEU A 61 3.72 16.13 -7.96
C LEU A 61 3.79 17.61 -7.60
N TYR A 62 3.66 18.49 -8.58
CA TYR A 62 3.72 19.94 -8.34
C TYR A 62 2.51 20.43 -7.54
N GLU A 63 1.34 19.88 -7.80
CA GLU A 63 0.13 20.22 -7.04
C GLU A 63 0.21 19.68 -5.60
N ALA A 64 0.69 18.45 -5.40
CA ALA A 64 0.95 17.90 -4.08
C ALA A 64 1.96 18.77 -3.31
N LYS A 65 3.05 19.22 -3.96
CA LYS A 65 4.02 20.11 -3.33
C LYS A 65 3.39 21.45 -2.94
N ALA A 66 2.60 22.04 -3.82
CA ALA A 66 1.92 23.32 -3.56
C ALA A 66 0.95 23.21 -2.38
N ASP A 67 0.34 22.06 -2.16
CA ASP A 67 -0.57 21.79 -1.05
C ASP A 67 0.15 21.30 0.22
N GLY A 68 1.48 21.32 0.25
CA GLY A 68 2.29 21.09 1.45
C GLY A 68 2.66 19.64 1.72
N TYR A 69 2.44 18.73 0.78
CA TYR A 69 2.93 17.36 0.88
C TYR A 69 4.45 17.31 0.75
N THR A 70 5.04 16.34 1.42
CA THR A 70 6.49 16.06 1.37
C THR A 70 6.78 14.79 0.58
N HIS A 71 5.81 13.89 0.48
CA HIS A 71 5.93 12.60 -0.17
C HIS A 71 4.74 12.34 -1.09
N VAL A 72 4.98 11.58 -2.15
CA VAL A 72 3.94 10.94 -2.95
C VAL A 72 4.15 9.43 -2.88
N MET A 73 3.12 8.71 -2.43
CA MET A 73 3.07 7.26 -2.54
C MET A 73 2.39 6.89 -3.85
N LEU A 74 3.13 6.24 -4.75
CA LEU A 74 2.63 5.81 -6.04
C LEU A 74 2.41 4.29 -6.03
N ALA A 75 1.14 3.86 -6.08
CA ALA A 75 0.82 2.46 -6.26
C ALA A 75 1.02 2.09 -7.74
N VAL A 76 2.07 1.35 -8.03
CA VAL A 76 2.38 0.85 -9.38
C VAL A 76 1.74 -0.52 -9.64
N GLY A 77 1.43 -1.25 -8.57
CA GLY A 77 0.73 -2.52 -8.59
C GLY A 77 -0.27 -2.61 -7.43
N ASN A 78 -1.56 -2.64 -7.79
CA ASN A 78 -2.69 -2.77 -6.90
C ASN A 78 -3.87 -3.28 -7.75
N ASP A 79 -4.26 -4.55 -7.60
CA ASP A 79 -5.06 -5.35 -8.52
C ASP A 79 -4.45 -5.40 -9.94
N GLY A 80 -4.43 -4.29 -10.68
CA GLY A 80 -3.66 -4.15 -11.91
C GLY A 80 -2.17 -3.83 -11.65
N MET A 81 -1.35 -4.04 -12.68
CA MET A 81 0.07 -3.75 -12.68
C MET A 81 0.40 -2.84 -13.86
N ARG A 82 0.57 -1.53 -13.61
CA ARG A 82 0.64 -0.49 -14.65
C ARG A 82 2.04 0.09 -14.87
N PHE A 83 3.05 -0.53 -14.30
CA PHE A 83 4.45 -0.22 -14.55
C PHE A 83 5.22 -1.52 -14.79
N LEU A 84 5.79 -1.68 -15.97
CA LEU A 84 6.63 -2.83 -16.31
C LEU A 84 8.07 -2.38 -16.50
N LEU A 85 9.00 -3.18 -15.96
CA LEU A 85 10.42 -2.98 -16.15
C LEU A 85 10.85 -3.42 -17.56
N ASP A 86 11.93 -2.86 -18.07
CA ASP A 86 12.51 -3.25 -19.37
C ASP A 86 12.92 -4.74 -19.37
N ASP A 87 13.43 -5.23 -18.24
CA ASP A 87 13.63 -6.66 -18.02
C ASP A 87 12.67 -7.22 -16.98
N MET A 88 11.63 -7.89 -17.43
CA MET A 88 10.66 -8.61 -16.60
C MET A 88 11.02 -10.09 -16.38
N SER A 89 12.20 -10.57 -16.83
CA SER A 89 12.58 -11.98 -16.65
C SER A 89 12.60 -12.40 -15.17
N LEU A 90 12.14 -13.61 -14.87
CA LEU A 90 12.09 -14.15 -13.52
C LEU A 90 12.77 -15.51 -13.43
N ASN A 91 13.44 -15.77 -12.32
CA ASN A 91 13.86 -17.11 -11.92
C ASN A 91 13.06 -17.54 -10.70
N VAL A 92 12.24 -18.57 -10.85
CA VAL A 92 11.36 -19.08 -9.79
C VAL A 92 11.65 -20.54 -9.56
N GLY A 93 12.26 -20.86 -8.43
CA GLY A 93 12.57 -22.26 -8.08
C GLY A 93 13.46 -22.98 -9.08
N GLY A 94 14.40 -22.26 -9.72
CA GLY A 94 15.33 -22.79 -10.73
C GLY A 94 14.76 -22.82 -12.16
N LYS A 95 13.50 -22.42 -12.37
CA LYS A 95 12.92 -22.25 -13.70
C LYS A 95 12.97 -20.76 -14.09
N THR A 96 13.53 -20.49 -15.26
CA THR A 96 13.60 -19.12 -15.81
C THR A 96 12.43 -18.87 -16.76
N TYR A 97 11.80 -17.73 -16.58
CA TYR A 97 10.77 -17.18 -17.48
C TYR A 97 11.36 -15.94 -18.17
N SER A 98 11.22 -15.85 -19.50
CA SER A 98 11.74 -14.70 -20.26
C SER A 98 10.96 -13.42 -19.94
N SER A 99 11.61 -12.28 -20.18
CA SER A 99 10.99 -10.95 -20.02
C SER A 99 9.68 -10.85 -20.78
N ASP A 100 9.67 -11.23 -22.06
CA ASP A 100 8.47 -11.19 -22.91
C ASP A 100 7.33 -12.08 -22.38
N ALA A 101 7.67 -13.28 -21.86
CA ALA A 101 6.67 -14.18 -21.33
C ALA A 101 6.00 -13.59 -20.06
N VAL A 102 6.80 -13.03 -19.15
CA VAL A 102 6.29 -12.40 -17.93
C VAL A 102 5.49 -11.14 -18.24
N ALA A 103 6.02 -10.25 -19.05
CA ALA A 103 5.33 -9.01 -19.44
C ALA A 103 4.00 -9.32 -20.16
N SER A 104 3.98 -10.29 -21.07
CA SER A 104 2.75 -10.70 -21.75
C SER A 104 1.72 -11.30 -20.79
N ALA A 105 2.16 -12.10 -19.82
CA ALA A 105 1.28 -12.68 -18.81
C ALA A 105 0.69 -11.60 -17.87
N ILE A 106 1.49 -10.60 -17.48
CA ILE A 106 1.00 -9.45 -16.68
C ILE A 106 -0.03 -8.62 -17.48
N ARG A 107 0.24 -8.33 -18.76
CA ARG A 107 -0.73 -7.62 -19.61
C ARG A 107 -2.04 -8.40 -19.78
N ALA A 108 -1.96 -9.72 -19.94
CA ALA A 108 -3.14 -10.58 -19.95
C ALA A 108 -3.90 -10.52 -18.62
N GLY A 109 -3.19 -10.52 -17.49
CA GLY A 109 -3.75 -10.34 -16.16
C GLY A 109 -4.40 -8.98 -15.96
N ASN A 110 -3.78 -7.90 -16.44
CA ASN A 110 -4.40 -6.56 -16.45
C ASN A 110 -5.73 -6.54 -17.21
N ASN A 111 -5.78 -7.18 -18.38
CA ASN A 111 -7.00 -7.27 -19.18
C ASN A 111 -8.07 -8.15 -18.52
N ALA A 112 -7.65 -9.20 -17.81
CA ALA A 112 -8.57 -10.04 -17.01
C ALA A 112 -9.14 -9.30 -15.81
N TYR A 113 -8.34 -8.44 -15.17
CA TYR A 113 -8.80 -7.57 -14.09
C TYR A 113 -9.80 -6.53 -14.59
N THR A 114 -9.43 -5.75 -15.60
CA THR A 114 -10.33 -4.73 -16.18
C THR A 114 -9.91 -4.31 -17.58
N THR A 115 -10.89 -4.09 -18.43
CA THR A 115 -10.74 -3.46 -19.76
C THR A 115 -11.07 -1.96 -19.72
N ALA A 116 -11.58 -1.45 -18.60
CA ALA A 116 -11.98 -0.05 -18.46
C ALA A 116 -10.81 0.92 -18.31
N SER A 117 -9.59 0.40 -18.11
CA SER A 117 -8.37 1.19 -18.08
C SER A 117 -7.26 0.41 -18.77
N SER A 118 -6.59 1.04 -19.72
CA SER A 118 -5.47 0.48 -20.46
C SER A 118 -4.26 1.42 -20.38
N GLY A 119 -3.08 0.89 -20.70
CA GLY A 119 -1.82 1.61 -20.63
C GLY A 119 -0.95 1.12 -19.50
N GLU A 120 0.32 1.36 -19.62
CA GLU A 120 1.38 1.05 -18.66
C GLU A 120 2.51 2.05 -18.82
N TRP A 121 3.29 2.23 -17.78
CA TRP A 121 4.47 3.08 -17.78
C TRP A 121 5.69 2.26 -18.21
N THR A 122 6.57 2.90 -18.95
CA THR A 122 7.93 2.43 -19.27
C THR A 122 8.91 2.85 -18.16
N GLU A 123 10.09 2.22 -18.10
CA GLU A 123 11.15 2.68 -17.19
C GLU A 123 11.58 4.12 -17.51
N SER A 124 11.64 4.51 -18.79
CA SER A 124 11.98 5.89 -19.18
C SER A 124 11.00 6.92 -18.62
N GLU A 125 9.69 6.65 -18.67
CA GLU A 125 8.68 7.53 -18.09
C GLU A 125 8.78 7.58 -16.57
N MET A 126 9.10 6.46 -15.91
CA MET A 126 9.32 6.41 -14.48
C MET A 126 10.58 7.19 -14.09
N ASP A 127 11.65 7.14 -14.89
CA ASP A 127 12.87 7.91 -14.66
C ASP A 127 12.63 9.42 -14.77
N GLU A 128 11.84 9.85 -15.76
CA GLU A 128 11.40 11.24 -15.86
C GLU A 128 10.53 11.68 -14.68
N PHE A 129 9.67 10.78 -14.20
CA PHE A 129 8.87 11.03 -13.01
C PHE A 129 9.75 11.25 -11.76
N PHE A 130 10.77 10.40 -11.53
CA PHE A 130 11.72 10.59 -10.44
C PHE A 130 12.52 11.88 -10.56
N ALA A 131 12.97 12.22 -11.78
CA ALA A 131 13.65 13.49 -12.04
C ALA A 131 12.74 14.70 -11.73
N THR A 132 11.46 14.58 -12.05
CA THR A 132 10.44 15.61 -11.76
C THR A 132 10.16 15.71 -10.25
N ALA A 133 10.02 14.58 -9.57
CA ALA A 133 9.84 14.54 -8.11
C ALA A 133 10.99 15.22 -7.38
N LYS A 134 12.22 14.92 -7.78
CA LYS A 134 13.43 15.58 -7.25
C LYS A 134 13.40 17.10 -7.45
N LYS A 135 13.03 17.58 -8.65
CA LYS A 135 12.88 19.03 -8.94
C LYS A 135 11.77 19.66 -8.10
N ALA A 136 10.66 18.97 -7.87
CA ALA A 136 9.56 19.43 -7.04
C ALA A 136 9.89 19.38 -5.53
N GLY A 137 10.96 18.71 -5.12
CA GLY A 137 11.28 18.45 -3.70
C GLY A 137 10.23 17.57 -3.03
N ILE A 138 9.77 16.54 -3.75
CA ILE A 138 8.89 15.47 -3.28
C ILE A 138 9.67 14.16 -3.27
N GLU A 139 9.57 13.40 -2.20
CA GLU A 139 10.10 12.04 -2.13
C GLU A 139 9.04 11.03 -2.56
N ILE A 140 9.48 9.96 -3.23
CA ILE A 140 8.59 8.92 -3.74
C ILE A 140 8.62 7.71 -2.82
N ILE A 141 7.44 7.21 -2.49
CA ILE A 141 7.22 5.94 -1.82
C ILE A 141 6.51 5.01 -2.82
N PRO A 142 7.17 3.99 -3.37
CA PRO A 142 6.49 3.03 -4.21
C PRO A 142 5.57 2.13 -3.38
N LEU A 143 4.42 1.75 -3.97
CA LEU A 143 3.54 0.72 -3.45
C LEU A 143 3.33 -0.34 -4.52
N LEU A 144 3.62 -1.59 -4.16
CA LEU A 144 3.31 -2.79 -4.93
C LEU A 144 2.69 -3.81 -3.99
N ASN A 145 1.38 -3.96 -4.10
CA ASN A 145 0.59 -4.73 -3.14
C ASN A 145 0.84 -6.24 -3.24
N SER A 146 0.96 -6.89 -2.09
CA SER A 146 1.13 -8.34 -1.91
C SER A 146 0.90 -8.71 -0.43
N PRO A 147 0.28 -9.85 -0.10
CA PRO A 147 -0.20 -10.94 -0.97
C PRO A 147 -1.62 -10.74 -1.51
N GLY A 148 -2.34 -9.70 -1.08
CA GLY A 148 -3.64 -9.27 -1.60
C GLY A 148 -3.48 -8.30 -2.78
N HIS A 149 -4.59 -7.96 -3.43
CA HIS A 149 -4.64 -6.98 -4.53
C HIS A 149 -3.63 -7.23 -5.65
N MET A 150 -3.45 -8.51 -6.03
CA MET A 150 -2.47 -8.96 -7.00
C MET A 150 -3.11 -9.55 -8.28
N ASP A 151 -4.32 -9.18 -8.66
CA ASP A 151 -5.07 -9.81 -9.78
C ASP A 151 -4.20 -10.07 -11.01
N ALA A 152 -3.50 -9.05 -11.51
CA ALA A 152 -2.65 -9.20 -12.70
C ALA A 152 -1.44 -10.11 -12.45
N VAL A 153 -0.80 -10.00 -11.29
CA VAL A 153 0.37 -10.80 -10.94
C VAL A 153 -0.01 -12.24 -10.61
N LEU A 154 -1.15 -12.44 -9.92
CA LEU A 154 -1.69 -13.77 -9.62
C LEU A 154 -2.07 -14.53 -10.91
N TYR A 155 -2.68 -13.82 -11.88
CA TYR A 155 -2.96 -14.37 -13.20
C TYR A 155 -1.66 -14.84 -13.88
N ALA A 156 -0.64 -13.97 -13.89
CA ALA A 156 0.66 -14.31 -14.48
C ALA A 156 1.34 -15.48 -13.77
N ALA A 157 1.35 -15.49 -12.44
CA ALA A 157 1.90 -16.56 -11.63
C ALA A 157 1.26 -17.90 -11.97
N SER A 158 -0.08 -17.96 -11.98
CA SER A 158 -0.81 -19.20 -12.28
C SER A 158 -0.61 -19.67 -13.72
N SER A 159 -0.65 -18.73 -14.68
CA SER A 159 -0.48 -19.01 -16.11
C SER A 159 0.92 -19.55 -16.44
N LEU A 160 1.96 -18.89 -15.94
CA LEU A 160 3.36 -19.22 -16.23
C LEU A 160 3.83 -20.49 -15.51
N THR A 161 3.39 -20.69 -14.28
CA THR A 161 3.80 -21.84 -13.48
C THR A 161 2.99 -23.09 -13.78
N GLY A 162 1.78 -22.96 -14.33
CA GLY A 162 0.82 -24.05 -14.49
C GLY A 162 0.23 -24.53 -13.16
N THR A 163 0.43 -23.76 -12.08
CA THR A 163 -0.05 -24.07 -10.73
C THR A 163 -1.11 -23.06 -10.32
N ASN A 164 -2.20 -23.50 -9.68
CA ASN A 164 -3.13 -22.57 -9.09
C ASN A 164 -2.47 -21.87 -7.90
N CYS A 165 -2.10 -20.61 -8.08
CA CYS A 165 -1.46 -19.77 -7.06
C CYS A 165 -2.46 -19.03 -6.16
N SER A 166 -3.76 -19.20 -6.39
CA SER A 166 -4.85 -18.48 -5.72
C SER A 166 -5.18 -19.06 -4.36
N TYR A 167 -5.35 -18.22 -3.35
CA TYR A 167 -5.91 -18.62 -2.06
C TYR A 167 -7.43 -18.80 -2.15
N ASN A 168 -7.91 -20.03 -1.89
CA ASN A 168 -9.34 -20.38 -1.88
C ASN A 168 -10.13 -19.88 -3.11
N GLY A 169 -9.49 -19.79 -4.27
CA GLY A 169 -10.10 -19.29 -5.50
C GLY A 169 -10.32 -17.77 -5.52
N SER A 170 -9.59 -17.01 -4.70
CA SER A 170 -9.54 -15.55 -4.80
C SER A 170 -9.00 -15.12 -6.16
N SER A 171 -9.59 -14.09 -6.77
CA SER A 171 -9.07 -13.53 -8.02
C SER A 171 -7.87 -12.62 -7.81
N ARG A 172 -7.59 -12.20 -6.56
CA ARG A 172 -6.61 -11.16 -6.24
C ARG A 172 -5.59 -11.50 -5.17
N THR A 173 -5.67 -12.70 -4.58
CA THR A 173 -4.82 -13.04 -3.43
C THR A 173 -4.05 -14.31 -3.67
N ILE A 174 -2.71 -14.24 -3.55
CA ILE A 174 -1.88 -15.42 -3.62
C ILE A 174 -2.04 -16.28 -2.36
N ASP A 175 -1.91 -17.58 -2.52
CA ASP A 175 -1.91 -18.49 -1.38
C ASP A 175 -0.52 -18.51 -0.72
N VAL A 176 -0.39 -17.86 0.43
CA VAL A 176 0.84 -17.81 1.22
C VAL A 176 1.27 -19.18 1.76
N THR A 177 0.42 -20.21 1.64
CA THR A 177 0.74 -21.60 2.01
C THR A 177 1.23 -22.43 0.82
N ASN A 178 1.24 -21.86 -0.39
CA ASN A 178 1.68 -22.50 -1.63
C ASN A 178 3.08 -21.98 -2.00
N ASP A 179 4.07 -22.86 -1.90
CA ASP A 179 5.48 -22.51 -2.17
C ASP A 179 5.71 -21.92 -3.56
N THR A 180 4.99 -22.40 -4.59
CA THR A 180 5.13 -21.86 -5.95
C THR A 180 4.61 -20.44 -6.04
N ALA A 181 3.45 -20.16 -5.44
CA ALA A 181 2.87 -18.82 -5.38
C ALA A 181 3.77 -17.84 -4.62
N VAL A 182 4.29 -18.27 -3.46
CA VAL A 182 5.22 -17.48 -2.63
C VAL A 182 6.49 -17.16 -3.40
N ARG A 183 7.16 -18.16 -4.00
CA ARG A 183 8.41 -17.94 -4.74
C ARG A 183 8.23 -17.04 -5.95
N PHE A 184 7.12 -17.21 -6.70
CA PHE A 184 6.84 -16.36 -7.84
C PHE A 184 6.64 -14.91 -7.40
N SER A 185 5.81 -14.70 -6.41
CA SER A 185 5.51 -13.36 -5.87
C SER A 185 6.77 -12.67 -5.33
N GLN A 186 7.58 -13.39 -4.55
CA GLN A 186 8.84 -12.85 -4.01
C GLN A 186 9.84 -12.50 -5.11
N ALA A 187 10.02 -13.38 -6.11
CA ALA A 187 10.91 -13.08 -7.25
C ALA A 187 10.42 -11.87 -8.05
N PHE A 188 9.11 -11.72 -8.19
CA PHE A 188 8.50 -10.56 -8.85
C PHE A 188 8.73 -9.27 -8.05
N LEU A 189 8.40 -9.27 -6.75
CA LEU A 189 8.60 -8.11 -5.89
C LEU A 189 10.07 -7.70 -5.78
N GLN A 190 10.99 -8.65 -5.71
CA GLN A 190 12.43 -8.36 -5.61
C GLN A 190 12.91 -7.45 -6.72
N LYS A 191 12.47 -7.68 -7.98
CA LYS A 191 12.84 -6.81 -9.10
C LYS A 191 12.42 -5.35 -8.88
N TYR A 192 11.22 -5.13 -8.36
CA TYR A 192 10.72 -3.78 -8.08
C TYR A 192 11.38 -3.16 -6.85
N VAL A 193 11.65 -3.96 -5.82
CA VAL A 193 12.41 -3.52 -4.65
C VAL A 193 13.81 -3.04 -5.08
N ASP A 194 14.51 -3.84 -5.91
CA ASP A 194 15.84 -3.48 -6.42
C ASP A 194 15.81 -2.22 -7.31
N TYR A 195 14.82 -2.15 -8.20
CA TYR A 195 14.62 -0.98 -9.07
C TYR A 195 14.42 0.31 -8.24
N PHE A 196 13.48 0.30 -7.30
CA PHE A 196 13.17 1.49 -6.51
C PHE A 196 14.27 1.85 -5.49
N ALA A 197 14.98 0.85 -4.96
CA ALA A 197 16.20 1.10 -4.19
C ALA A 197 17.27 1.81 -5.04
N GLY A 198 17.46 1.38 -6.29
CA GLY A 198 18.35 2.03 -7.27
C GLY A 198 17.94 3.48 -7.60
N LYS A 199 16.65 3.83 -7.46
CA LYS A 199 16.17 5.23 -7.59
C LYS A 199 16.33 6.05 -6.31
N GLY A 200 16.82 5.47 -5.22
CA GLY A 200 17.07 6.14 -3.94
C GLY A 200 15.82 6.30 -3.07
N CYS A 201 14.80 5.48 -3.25
CA CYS A 201 13.65 5.44 -2.36
C CYS A 201 14.08 5.02 -0.95
N ARG A 202 13.56 5.73 0.07
CA ARG A 202 13.83 5.42 1.49
C ARG A 202 12.81 4.45 2.08
N TYR A 203 11.68 4.29 1.46
CA TYR A 203 10.54 3.49 1.89
C TYR A 203 10.02 2.64 0.74
N PHE A 204 9.43 1.50 1.07
CA PHE A 204 8.68 0.66 0.12
C PHE A 204 7.45 0.09 0.83
N ASN A 205 6.26 0.32 0.26
CA ASN A 205 5.02 -0.25 0.76
C ASN A 205 4.66 -1.50 -0.04
N PHE A 206 4.59 -2.64 0.64
CA PHE A 206 4.16 -3.90 0.03
C PHE A 206 2.70 -4.27 0.34
N GLY A 207 1.90 -3.33 0.90
CA GLY A 207 0.48 -3.48 1.15
C GLY A 207 0.14 -4.38 2.32
N ALA A 208 -0.05 -5.67 2.07
CA ALA A 208 -0.46 -6.71 3.01
C ALA A 208 -1.88 -6.54 3.59
N ASP A 209 -2.70 -5.71 2.94
CA ASP A 209 -4.09 -5.47 3.28
C ASP A 209 -5.04 -6.48 2.62
N GLU A 210 -6.25 -6.52 3.14
CA GLU A 210 -7.44 -7.18 2.59
C GLU A 210 -7.21 -8.60 2.02
N TYR A 211 -6.43 -9.43 2.70
CA TYR A 211 -6.14 -10.81 2.28
C TYR A 211 -7.42 -11.58 1.98
N ALA A 212 -7.63 -11.97 0.72
CA ALA A 212 -8.81 -12.66 0.20
C ALA A 212 -10.16 -11.99 0.54
N ASN A 213 -10.23 -10.65 0.46
CA ASN A 213 -11.45 -9.89 0.72
C ASN A 213 -12.59 -10.22 -0.26
N ASP A 214 -12.29 -10.69 -1.48
CA ASP A 214 -13.25 -11.16 -2.48
C ASP A 214 -13.86 -12.55 -2.16
N ARG A 215 -13.31 -13.25 -1.16
CA ARG A 215 -13.82 -14.53 -0.65
C ARG A 215 -14.39 -14.42 0.75
N TYR A 216 -14.78 -13.25 1.11
CA TYR A 216 -15.30 -12.89 2.37
C TYR A 216 -16.75 -13.39 2.58
N THR A 217 -16.96 -14.31 3.50
CA THR A 217 -18.29 -14.88 3.79
C THR A 217 -18.79 -14.59 5.20
N SER A 218 -17.94 -14.15 6.12
CA SER A 218 -18.29 -14.04 7.55
C SER A 218 -17.60 -12.89 8.30
N GLY A 219 -17.14 -11.88 7.62
CA GLY A 219 -16.60 -10.69 8.28
C GLY A 219 -15.13 -10.71 8.59
N SER A 220 -14.39 -11.79 8.39
CA SER A 220 -12.98 -11.88 8.83
C SER A 220 -11.94 -11.85 7.71
N MET A 221 -12.34 -11.67 6.47
CA MET A 221 -11.47 -11.84 5.32
C MET A 221 -10.72 -13.19 5.36
N GLY A 222 -9.63 -13.35 4.61
CA GLY A 222 -8.80 -14.54 4.66
C GLY A 222 -8.00 -14.71 5.96
N PHE A 223 -7.77 -13.64 6.72
CA PHE A 223 -7.04 -13.71 8.00
C PHE A 223 -7.69 -14.64 9.01
N GLY A 224 -9.02 -14.53 9.18
CA GLY A 224 -9.77 -15.44 10.05
C GLY A 224 -9.71 -16.88 9.58
N SER A 225 -9.77 -17.11 8.26
CA SER A 225 -9.63 -18.45 7.68
C SER A 225 -8.23 -19.02 7.94
N LEU A 226 -7.17 -18.23 7.78
CA LEU A 226 -5.80 -18.65 8.11
C LEU A 226 -5.65 -18.99 9.59
N GLN A 227 -6.23 -18.18 10.50
CA GLN A 227 -6.18 -18.45 11.94
C GLN A 227 -6.95 -19.73 12.30
N ASN A 228 -8.17 -19.89 11.81
CA ASN A 228 -9.01 -21.03 12.10
C ASN A 228 -8.43 -22.36 11.58
N SER A 229 -7.66 -22.31 10.48
CA SER A 229 -6.96 -23.46 9.92
C SER A 229 -5.55 -23.67 10.47
N GLY A 230 -5.10 -22.86 11.43
CA GLY A 230 -3.74 -22.92 11.97
C GLY A 230 -2.65 -22.45 11.00
N LYS A 231 -3.01 -21.74 9.93
CA LYS A 231 -2.09 -21.33 8.85
C LYS A 231 -1.67 -19.86 8.91
N TYR A 232 -2.09 -19.11 9.92
CA TYR A 232 -1.75 -17.69 10.05
C TYR A 232 -0.24 -17.45 10.14
N GLY A 233 0.53 -18.41 10.65
CA GLY A 233 1.99 -18.36 10.67
C GLY A 233 2.64 -18.19 9.29
N TYR A 234 2.02 -18.74 8.24
CA TYR A 234 2.48 -18.54 6.86
C TYR A 234 2.35 -17.09 6.40
N PHE A 235 1.27 -16.40 6.81
CA PHE A 235 1.11 -14.98 6.51
C PHE A 235 2.17 -14.15 7.23
N ILE A 236 2.41 -14.39 8.54
CA ILE A 236 3.45 -13.70 9.30
C ILE A 236 4.82 -13.92 8.65
N LYS A 237 5.14 -15.19 8.33
CA LYS A 237 6.40 -15.55 7.67
C LYS A 237 6.56 -14.77 6.35
N TYR A 238 5.55 -14.78 5.50
CA TYR A 238 5.56 -14.11 4.21
C TYR A 238 5.81 -12.60 4.34
N VAL A 239 5.05 -11.93 5.21
CA VAL A 239 5.19 -10.49 5.48
C VAL A 239 6.60 -10.15 6.01
N ASN A 240 7.15 -10.97 6.90
CA ASN A 240 8.50 -10.78 7.42
C ASN A 240 9.57 -10.97 6.32
N GLU A 241 9.38 -11.91 5.41
CA GLU A 241 10.28 -12.14 4.28
C GLU A 241 10.27 -10.94 3.33
N LEU A 242 9.10 -10.33 3.06
CA LEU A 242 9.01 -9.08 2.31
C LEU A 242 9.67 -7.91 3.05
N ALA A 243 9.44 -7.79 4.35
CA ALA A 243 10.09 -6.75 5.16
C ALA A 243 11.62 -6.91 5.15
N ALA A 244 12.12 -8.13 5.27
CA ALA A 244 13.55 -8.42 5.18
C ALA A 244 14.13 -8.05 3.80
N MET A 245 13.43 -8.38 2.72
CA MET A 245 13.79 -8.02 1.34
C MET A 245 13.96 -6.49 1.19
N VAL A 246 12.97 -5.73 1.65
CA VAL A 246 12.99 -4.26 1.61
C VAL A 246 14.13 -3.69 2.45
N LYS A 247 14.36 -4.24 3.65
CA LYS A 247 15.48 -3.81 4.52
C LYS A 247 16.85 -4.14 3.91
N GLN A 248 17.01 -5.29 3.28
CA GLN A 248 18.24 -5.68 2.61
C GLN A 248 18.59 -4.73 1.44
N ALA A 249 17.58 -4.18 0.78
CA ALA A 249 17.73 -3.15 -0.25
C ALA A 249 17.97 -1.74 0.32
N GLY A 250 18.08 -1.57 1.64
CA GLY A 250 18.36 -0.29 2.31
C GLY A 250 17.13 0.59 2.52
N MET A 251 15.93 0.07 2.32
CA MET A 251 14.68 0.81 2.51
C MET A 251 13.95 0.41 3.79
N THR A 252 13.03 1.25 4.24
CA THR A 252 12.12 0.96 5.35
C THR A 252 10.84 0.31 4.83
N PRO A 253 10.46 -0.88 5.32
CA PRO A 253 9.24 -1.57 4.91
C PRO A 253 8.00 -0.87 5.47
N ILE A 254 6.96 -0.77 4.63
CA ILE A 254 5.63 -0.27 5.02
C ILE A 254 4.59 -1.34 4.65
N ALA A 255 3.58 -1.50 5.51
CA ALA A 255 2.40 -2.33 5.25
C ALA A 255 1.13 -1.67 5.80
N PHE A 256 -0.05 -2.09 5.34
CA PHE A 256 -1.32 -1.71 5.96
C PHE A 256 -1.62 -2.57 7.18
N ASN A 257 -2.52 -2.10 8.04
CA ASN A 257 -2.72 -2.70 9.36
C ASN A 257 -3.53 -3.98 9.40
N ASP A 258 -4.25 -4.31 8.35
CA ASP A 258 -5.32 -5.32 8.37
C ASP A 258 -4.93 -6.66 8.97
N GLY A 259 -3.82 -7.21 8.46
CA GLY A 259 -3.34 -8.52 8.86
C GLY A 259 -2.30 -8.48 9.98
N ILE A 260 -1.82 -7.30 10.36
CA ILE A 260 -0.78 -7.18 11.40
C ILE A 260 -1.40 -7.47 12.77
N GLU A 261 -0.97 -8.58 13.37
CA GLU A 261 -1.48 -9.07 14.66
C GLU A 261 -3.02 -9.18 14.70
N PHE A 262 -3.61 -9.59 13.58
CA PHE A 262 -5.06 -9.72 13.41
C PHE A 262 -5.72 -10.44 14.59
N ALA A 263 -6.85 -9.91 15.06
CA ALA A 263 -7.59 -10.41 16.23
C ALA A 263 -6.70 -10.64 17.49
N ASN A 264 -5.71 -9.76 17.70
CA ASN A 264 -4.72 -9.83 18.78
C ASN A 264 -3.83 -11.08 18.76
N LYS A 265 -3.68 -11.73 17.61
CA LYS A 265 -2.80 -12.89 17.44
C LYS A 265 -1.38 -12.40 17.12
N MET A 266 -0.54 -12.24 18.13
CA MET A 266 0.80 -11.66 18.01
C MET A 266 1.82 -12.61 17.37
N SER A 267 1.57 -13.92 17.43
CA SER A 267 2.47 -14.96 16.89
C SER A 267 1.69 -16.15 16.38
N ALA A 268 2.29 -16.88 15.43
CA ALA A 268 1.79 -18.18 14.98
C ALA A 268 2.94 -19.02 14.44
N SER A 269 2.76 -20.37 14.38
CA SER A 269 3.83 -21.28 14.00
C SER A 269 3.63 -21.83 12.59
N VAL A 270 4.75 -22.14 11.93
CA VAL A 270 4.82 -22.99 10.74
C VAL A 270 5.77 -24.13 11.07
N GLY A 271 5.25 -25.36 11.14
CA GLY A 271 5.99 -26.49 11.68
C GLY A 271 6.43 -26.20 13.13
N SER A 272 7.71 -26.36 13.41
CA SER A 272 8.31 -26.10 14.73
C SER A 272 8.72 -24.64 14.96
N THR A 273 8.64 -23.77 13.96
CA THR A 273 9.09 -22.37 14.04
C THR A 273 7.93 -21.44 14.33
N THR A 274 8.05 -20.64 15.38
CA THR A 274 7.09 -19.58 15.73
C THR A 274 7.55 -18.25 15.15
N TYR A 275 6.65 -17.55 14.48
CA TYR A 275 6.86 -16.24 13.88
C TYR A 275 6.09 -15.15 14.62
N THR A 276 6.71 -13.98 14.79
CA THR A 276 6.11 -12.71 15.19
C THR A 276 6.37 -11.70 14.10
N PHE A 277 5.54 -10.68 13.96
CA PHE A 277 5.80 -9.63 12.97
C PHE A 277 7.07 -8.83 13.28
N ASP A 278 7.81 -8.48 12.23
CA ASP A 278 8.97 -7.60 12.30
C ASP A 278 8.54 -6.19 12.72
N ARG A 279 9.11 -5.67 13.81
CA ARG A 279 8.76 -4.36 14.38
C ARG A 279 9.33 -3.17 13.59
N ASP A 280 10.23 -3.42 12.63
CA ASP A 280 10.71 -2.37 11.72
C ASP A 280 9.68 -1.99 10.64
N ILE A 281 8.64 -2.79 10.45
CA ILE A 281 7.53 -2.48 9.56
C ILE A 281 6.80 -1.23 10.08
N VAL A 282 6.73 -0.21 9.24
CA VAL A 282 5.88 0.96 9.48
C VAL A 282 4.45 0.62 9.05
N VAL A 283 3.48 0.85 9.92
CA VAL A 283 2.10 0.44 9.69
C VAL A 283 1.24 1.63 9.24
N CYS A 284 0.74 1.58 8.01
CA CYS A 284 -0.32 2.46 7.54
C CYS A 284 -1.65 2.02 8.17
N TYR A 285 -2.11 2.74 9.18
CA TYR A 285 -3.32 2.38 9.92
C TYR A 285 -4.54 3.10 9.33
N TRP A 286 -5.36 2.37 8.57
CA TRP A 286 -6.50 2.93 7.84
C TRP A 286 -7.85 2.60 8.45
N SER A 287 -8.00 1.45 9.13
CA SER A 287 -9.27 0.99 9.66
C SER A 287 -9.15 0.37 11.05
N GLY A 288 -10.04 0.80 11.96
CA GLY A 288 -10.27 0.14 13.25
C GLY A 288 -11.16 -1.11 13.17
N GLY A 289 -11.59 -1.45 11.94
CA GLY A 289 -12.45 -2.59 11.67
C GLY A 289 -13.94 -2.26 11.69
N TRP A 290 -14.74 -3.29 11.43
CA TRP A 290 -16.21 -3.27 11.44
C TRP A 290 -16.76 -4.60 11.97
N SER A 291 -18.07 -4.76 12.01
CA SER A 291 -18.68 -6.02 12.49
C SER A 291 -18.14 -7.23 11.73
N GLY A 292 -17.51 -8.14 12.45
CA GLY A 292 -16.89 -9.36 11.90
C GLY A 292 -15.48 -9.20 11.37
N TYR A 293 -14.91 -8.00 11.37
CA TYR A 293 -13.52 -7.73 11.05
C TYR A 293 -12.89 -6.85 12.14
N THR A 294 -12.03 -7.44 12.95
CA THR A 294 -11.43 -6.78 14.12
C THR A 294 -9.90 -6.83 14.03
N PRO A 295 -9.27 -5.83 13.38
CA PRO A 295 -7.82 -5.72 13.38
C PRO A 295 -7.30 -5.36 14.77
N ARG A 296 -5.99 -5.49 15.00
CA ARG A 296 -5.35 -4.97 16.21
C ARG A 296 -5.51 -3.45 16.26
N THR A 297 -5.79 -2.91 17.44
CA THR A 297 -6.00 -1.46 17.60
C THR A 297 -4.72 -0.67 17.36
N ALA A 298 -4.84 0.57 16.88
CA ALA A 298 -3.69 1.46 16.66
C ALA A 298 -2.88 1.68 17.96
N ALA A 299 -3.57 1.80 19.11
CA ALA A 299 -2.93 1.94 20.40
C ALA A 299 -2.08 0.72 20.77
N ASN A 300 -2.59 -0.48 20.53
CA ASN A 300 -1.88 -1.71 20.81
C ASN A 300 -0.67 -1.88 19.87
N LEU A 301 -0.81 -1.63 18.57
CA LEU A 301 0.32 -1.68 17.64
C LEU A 301 1.42 -0.68 18.04
N ALA A 302 1.04 0.55 18.41
CA ALA A 302 2.00 1.55 18.90
C ALA A 302 2.68 1.10 20.21
N SER A 303 1.92 0.50 21.14
CA SER A 303 2.45 -0.06 22.40
C SER A 303 3.39 -1.25 22.16
N ASP A 304 3.13 -2.03 21.12
CA ASP A 304 3.96 -3.18 20.72
C ASP A 304 5.21 -2.76 19.93
N GLY A 305 5.43 -1.44 19.74
CA GLY A 305 6.63 -0.86 19.17
C GLY A 305 6.56 -0.56 17.69
N PHE A 306 5.41 -0.71 17.03
CA PHE A 306 5.25 -0.29 15.65
C PHE A 306 5.18 1.24 15.51
N ARG A 307 5.80 1.76 14.46
CA ARG A 307 5.61 3.15 14.02
C ARG A 307 4.38 3.21 13.11
N ILE A 308 3.57 4.25 13.25
CA ILE A 308 2.28 4.38 12.59
C ILE A 308 2.32 5.53 11.58
N ILE A 309 1.78 5.31 10.39
CA ILE A 309 1.32 6.37 9.49
C ILE A 309 -0.19 6.45 9.62
N ASN A 310 -0.71 7.61 10.02
CA ASN A 310 -2.13 7.85 10.11
C ASN A 310 -2.74 7.88 8.71
N THR A 311 -3.51 6.83 8.38
CA THR A 311 -4.12 6.63 7.07
C THR A 311 -5.63 6.44 7.22
N THR A 312 -6.22 7.05 8.28
CA THR A 312 -7.65 6.86 8.63
C THR A 312 -8.56 6.94 7.40
N GLY A 313 -9.33 5.88 7.15
CA GLY A 313 -10.14 5.70 5.94
C GLY A 313 -11.18 6.78 5.70
N ASP A 314 -11.64 7.48 6.75
CA ASP A 314 -12.56 8.62 6.64
C ASP A 314 -12.00 9.76 5.78
N PHE A 315 -10.69 9.78 5.52
CA PHE A 315 -10.01 10.78 4.69
C PHE A 315 -9.64 10.27 3.30
N TYR A 316 -10.22 9.16 2.87
CA TYR A 316 -10.03 8.63 1.53
C TYR A 316 -10.82 9.41 0.49
N TYR A 317 -10.27 9.48 -0.70
CA TYR A 317 -10.96 9.93 -1.89
C TYR A 317 -11.00 8.78 -2.90
N VAL A 318 -12.20 8.31 -3.23
CA VAL A 318 -12.38 7.26 -4.24
C VAL A 318 -12.86 7.90 -5.54
N LEU A 319 -12.05 7.75 -6.59
CA LEU A 319 -12.35 8.32 -7.89
C LEU A 319 -13.64 7.72 -8.48
N GLY A 320 -14.55 8.60 -8.89
CA GLY A 320 -15.84 8.20 -9.47
C GLY A 320 -16.96 7.93 -8.46
N LYS A 321 -16.67 8.07 -7.17
CA LYS A 321 -17.68 8.03 -6.10
C LYS A 321 -17.96 9.39 -5.52
N ASN A 322 -19.18 9.61 -5.05
CA ASN A 322 -19.67 10.87 -4.48
C ASN A 322 -20.42 10.66 -3.16
N ASP A 323 -20.12 9.61 -2.41
CA ASP A 323 -20.69 9.41 -1.10
C ASP A 323 -19.80 9.96 0.03
N SER A 324 -20.33 10.01 1.24
CA SER A 324 -19.67 10.59 2.40
C SER A 324 -18.43 9.80 2.84
N PHE A 325 -18.41 8.51 2.61
CA PHE A 325 -17.28 7.65 2.95
C PHE A 325 -16.06 7.95 2.08
N ASP A 326 -16.30 8.28 0.82
CA ASP A 326 -15.26 8.49 -0.18
C ASP A 326 -14.95 9.99 -0.37
N ASN A 327 -15.46 10.84 0.49
CA ASN A 327 -15.28 12.28 0.43
C ASN A 327 -14.37 12.77 1.56
N GLY A 328 -13.07 12.43 1.46
CA GLY A 328 -12.07 12.85 2.42
C GLY A 328 -12.01 14.36 2.65
N TYR A 329 -12.43 15.16 1.67
CA TYR A 329 -12.50 16.59 1.79
C TYR A 329 -13.43 17.05 2.93
N THR A 330 -14.58 16.42 3.10
CA THR A 330 -15.55 16.74 4.16
C THR A 330 -14.93 16.56 5.55
N TYR A 331 -14.01 15.64 5.69
CA TYR A 331 -13.37 15.28 6.97
C TYR A 331 -12.03 15.99 7.19
N ALA A 332 -11.41 16.54 6.16
CA ALA A 332 -10.08 17.15 6.25
C ALA A 332 -10.01 18.27 7.31
N ALA A 333 -11.09 19.03 7.53
CA ALA A 333 -11.17 20.04 8.58
C ALA A 333 -11.07 19.47 10.01
N ASN A 334 -11.37 18.18 10.18
CA ASN A 334 -11.34 17.46 11.46
C ASN A 334 -10.08 16.60 11.61
N TRP A 335 -9.12 16.74 10.70
CA TRP A 335 -7.89 15.98 10.77
C TRP A 335 -7.09 16.32 12.02
N SER A 336 -6.53 15.28 12.60
CA SER A 336 -5.50 15.43 13.63
C SER A 336 -4.37 14.45 13.33
N ASN A 337 -3.14 14.96 13.25
CA ASN A 337 -1.95 14.16 12.93
C ASN A 337 -1.83 12.89 13.78
N TYR A 338 -2.22 12.99 15.04
CA TYR A 338 -2.01 11.95 16.05
C TYR A 338 -3.30 11.25 16.49
N LYS A 339 -4.44 11.53 15.83
CA LYS A 339 -5.70 10.83 16.07
C LYS A 339 -5.98 9.83 14.96
N VAL A 340 -5.65 8.57 15.21
CA VAL A 340 -5.69 7.47 14.25
C VAL A 340 -6.96 6.65 14.47
N CYS A 341 -7.89 6.64 13.51
CA CYS A 341 -9.19 5.96 13.62
C CYS A 341 -9.88 6.23 14.98
N GLY A 342 -9.95 7.52 15.36
CA GLY A 342 -10.57 7.95 16.60
C GLY A 342 -9.70 7.85 17.88
N THR A 343 -8.56 7.16 17.81
CA THR A 343 -7.65 6.95 18.95
C THR A 343 -6.49 7.97 18.94
N SER A 344 -6.30 8.71 20.02
CA SER A 344 -5.15 9.60 20.17
C SER A 344 -3.90 8.81 20.54
N LEU A 345 -2.83 9.01 19.78
CA LEU A 345 -1.52 8.39 19.98
C LEU A 345 -0.46 9.46 20.26
N SER A 346 0.72 9.01 20.75
CA SER A 346 1.86 9.92 20.96
C SER A 346 2.50 10.35 19.64
N ALA A 347 3.12 11.54 19.64
CA ALA A 347 3.90 12.03 18.51
C ALA A 347 5.13 11.14 18.19
N SER A 348 5.61 10.38 19.16
CA SER A 348 6.71 9.43 18.96
C SER A 348 6.28 8.16 18.22
N SER A 349 5.00 7.80 18.29
CA SER A 349 4.46 6.61 17.62
C SER A 349 3.95 6.90 16.21
N VAL A 350 3.49 8.13 15.92
CA VAL A 350 2.92 8.50 14.64
C VAL A 350 3.91 9.34 13.85
N ILE A 351 4.52 8.74 12.83
CA ILE A 351 5.59 9.36 12.03
C ILE A 351 5.09 10.08 10.78
N GLY A 352 3.82 9.97 10.45
CA GLY A 352 3.26 10.59 9.25
C GLY A 352 1.75 10.46 9.14
N GLY A 353 1.20 11.15 8.16
CA GLY A 353 -0.18 11.02 7.72
C GLY A 353 -0.27 10.88 6.22
N MET A 354 -1.23 10.12 5.75
CA MET A 354 -1.43 9.82 4.35
C MET A 354 -2.89 10.08 3.96
N PHE A 355 -3.05 10.85 2.90
CA PHE A 355 -4.31 11.02 2.21
C PHE A 355 -4.31 10.15 0.96
N CYS A 356 -5.30 9.25 0.82
CA CYS A 356 -5.32 8.27 -0.25
C CYS A 356 -6.33 8.63 -1.32
N MET A 357 -5.89 8.56 -2.58
CA MET A 357 -6.74 8.64 -3.75
C MET A 357 -6.79 7.25 -4.41
N TRP A 358 -7.89 6.53 -4.17
CA TRP A 358 -8.12 5.18 -4.67
C TRP A 358 -8.81 5.17 -6.03
N SER A 359 -8.50 4.19 -6.86
CA SER A 359 -9.04 4.00 -8.20
C SER A 359 -9.94 2.77 -8.31
N ASP A 360 -10.82 2.55 -7.33
CA ASP A 360 -11.74 1.40 -7.26
C ASP A 360 -12.68 1.32 -8.47
N TYR A 361 -12.85 2.43 -9.17
CA TYR A 361 -13.58 2.53 -10.43
C TYR A 361 -12.62 2.90 -11.59
N PRO A 362 -11.89 1.92 -12.16
CA PRO A 362 -10.86 2.20 -13.16
C PRO A 362 -11.37 2.94 -14.40
N GLY A 363 -12.66 2.78 -14.73
CA GLY A 363 -13.32 3.49 -15.84
C GLY A 363 -13.74 4.93 -15.54
N ALA A 364 -13.63 5.40 -14.29
CA ALA A 364 -14.00 6.76 -13.96
C ALA A 364 -13.12 7.77 -14.68
N GLU A 365 -13.71 8.86 -15.22
CA GLU A 365 -12.97 9.96 -15.83
C GLU A 365 -12.23 10.76 -14.77
N THR A 366 -10.90 10.81 -14.86
CA THR A 366 -10.07 11.45 -13.84
C THR A 366 -8.83 12.12 -14.42
N GLN A 367 -8.67 12.11 -15.73
CA GLN A 367 -7.51 12.69 -16.42
C GLN A 367 -7.55 14.22 -16.49
N THR A 368 -8.59 14.86 -15.91
CA THR A 368 -8.70 16.31 -15.93
C THR A 368 -7.78 16.97 -14.91
N GLN A 369 -7.34 18.19 -15.20
CA GLN A 369 -6.59 19.03 -14.26
C GLN A 369 -7.42 19.29 -12.98
N GLU A 370 -8.72 19.36 -13.09
CA GLU A 370 -9.66 19.58 -12.01
C GLU A 370 -9.70 18.41 -11.03
N ALA A 371 -9.77 17.17 -11.52
CA ALA A 371 -9.71 15.97 -10.67
C ALA A 371 -8.39 15.91 -9.89
N ARG A 372 -7.27 16.22 -10.53
CA ARG A 372 -5.96 16.26 -9.90
C ARG A 372 -5.89 17.32 -8.78
N ARG A 373 -6.35 18.54 -9.05
CA ARG A 373 -6.38 19.61 -8.05
C ARG A 373 -7.29 19.28 -6.88
N SER A 374 -8.44 18.65 -7.15
CA SER A 374 -9.37 18.25 -6.09
C SER A 374 -8.74 17.22 -5.15
N ALA A 375 -8.04 16.23 -5.69
CA ALA A 375 -7.34 15.23 -4.90
C ALA A 375 -6.24 15.84 -4.00
N CYS A 376 -5.44 16.77 -4.53
CA CYS A 376 -4.36 17.41 -3.76
C CYS A 376 -4.87 18.37 -2.68
N ARG A 377 -5.98 19.08 -2.94
CA ARG A 377 -6.52 20.11 -2.01
C ARG A 377 -7.11 19.55 -0.72
N CYS A 378 -7.30 18.27 -0.62
CA CYS A 378 -7.81 17.65 0.59
C CYS A 378 -6.77 17.55 1.71
N ALA A 379 -5.58 18.14 1.55
CA ALA A 379 -4.53 18.12 2.56
C ALA A 379 -4.92 18.91 3.81
N PRO A 380 -5.00 18.28 4.97
CA PRO A 380 -5.36 18.95 6.22
C PRO A 380 -4.24 19.88 6.75
N TRP A 381 -3.02 19.76 6.22
CA TRP A 381 -1.84 20.55 6.58
C TRP A 381 -1.48 21.62 5.57
N ALA A 382 -2.34 21.87 4.58
CA ALA A 382 -2.13 22.95 3.65
C ALA A 382 -1.98 24.28 4.43
N SER A 383 -0.89 25.01 4.15
CA SER A 383 -0.53 26.25 4.85
C SER A 383 -1.68 27.27 4.78
N PRO A 384 -1.88 28.14 5.80
CA PRO A 384 -2.79 29.28 5.73
C PRO A 384 -2.53 30.21 4.54
N TRP A 385 -1.30 30.25 4.03
CA TRP A 385 -0.92 30.99 2.82
C TRP A 385 -1.50 30.37 1.55
N THR A 386 -1.59 29.04 1.47
CA THR A 386 -2.33 28.36 0.39
C THR A 386 -3.83 28.60 0.49
N ALA A 387 -4.37 28.86 1.67
CA ALA A 387 -5.77 29.28 1.84
C ALA A 387 -6.03 30.69 1.28
N LEU A 388 -5.07 31.61 1.37
CA LEU A 388 -5.20 32.99 0.81
C LEU A 388 -5.08 32.99 -0.73
N THR A 389 -4.18 32.19 -1.30
CA THR A 389 -4.15 31.97 -2.75
C THR A 389 -5.37 31.18 -3.24
N ARG A 390 -5.99 30.38 -2.37
CA ARG A 390 -7.28 29.73 -2.61
C ARG A 390 -8.42 30.74 -2.78
N ALA A 391 -8.47 31.81 -1.99
CA ALA A 391 -9.50 32.84 -2.08
C ALA A 391 -9.46 33.63 -3.40
N ALA A 392 -8.28 33.78 -4.00
CA ALA A 392 -8.12 34.46 -5.28
C ALA A 392 -8.52 33.59 -6.51
N TRP A 393 -8.66 32.28 -6.32
CA TRP A 393 -8.99 31.32 -7.39
C TRP A 393 -10.33 30.59 -7.16
N THR A 394 -11.13 31.06 -6.18
CA THR A 394 -12.39 30.41 -5.82
C THR A 394 -13.50 30.62 -6.84
N ARG A 395 -13.75 29.61 -7.66
CA ARG A 395 -15.09 29.00 -7.64
C ARG A 395 -14.96 27.65 -6.93
N PRO A 396 -15.82 27.35 -5.93
CA PRO A 396 -15.75 26.08 -5.20
C PRO A 396 -16.17 24.95 -6.13
N LEU A 397 -15.23 24.06 -6.43
CA LEU A 397 -15.50 22.80 -7.15
C LEU A 397 -15.88 21.66 -6.17
N CYS A 398 -15.79 21.95 -4.87
CA CYS A 398 -16.49 21.16 -3.86
C CYS A 398 -17.79 21.88 -3.53
N PRO A 399 -18.96 21.24 -3.61
CA PRO A 399 -20.19 21.86 -3.16
C PRO A 399 -20.02 22.29 -1.70
N ALA A 400 -20.30 23.55 -1.41
CA ALA A 400 -20.38 24.00 -0.04
C ALA A 400 -21.33 23.06 0.70
N ALA A 401 -20.88 22.54 1.83
CA ALA A 401 -21.74 21.76 2.70
C ALA A 401 -23.00 22.57 2.97
N SER A 402 -24.13 22.14 2.41
CA SER A 402 -25.42 22.68 2.80
C SER A 402 -25.57 22.35 4.28
N THR A 403 -25.70 23.38 5.10
CA THR A 403 -26.12 23.26 6.51
C THR A 403 -27.26 22.25 6.57
N PRO A 404 -27.20 21.24 7.42
CA PRO A 404 -28.34 20.32 7.58
C PRO A 404 -29.50 21.12 8.16
N THR A 405 -30.48 21.42 7.35
CA THR A 405 -31.81 21.82 7.82
C THR A 405 -32.40 20.62 8.55
N ALA A 406 -32.86 20.84 9.77
CA ALA A 406 -33.51 19.84 10.60
C ALA A 406 -34.54 19.03 9.80
N PRO A 407 -34.66 17.73 10.04
CA PRO A 407 -35.57 16.89 9.29
C PRO A 407 -37.00 17.30 9.61
N SER A 408 -37.70 17.83 8.62
CA SER A 408 -39.14 17.90 8.63
C SER A 408 -39.70 16.49 8.51
N THR A 409 -40.50 16.12 9.46
CA THR A 409 -41.24 14.84 9.57
C THR A 409 -41.91 14.48 8.24
N PRO A 410 -41.67 13.30 7.65
CA PRO A 410 -42.40 12.90 6.45
C PRO A 410 -43.84 12.46 6.83
N ILE A 411 -44.80 13.13 6.23
CA ILE A 411 -46.20 12.65 6.17
C ILE A 411 -46.21 11.41 5.27
N LEU A 412 -46.60 10.28 5.81
CA LEU A 412 -46.78 9.02 5.10
C LEU A 412 -47.93 9.15 4.06
N PRO A 413 -47.76 8.80 2.80
CA PRO A 413 -48.85 8.47 1.93
C PRO A 413 -49.20 6.98 2.00
N HIS A 414 -50.48 6.75 1.92
CA HIS A 414 -51.19 5.48 2.00
C HIS A 414 -50.63 4.39 1.07
N ARG A 415 -50.62 3.15 1.62
CA ARG A 415 -50.44 1.87 0.93
C ARG A 415 -51.26 1.76 -0.34
N ALA A 416 -50.63 1.50 -1.46
CA ALA A 416 -51.25 0.80 -2.58
C ALA A 416 -50.62 -0.60 -2.68
N THR A 417 -51.41 -1.59 -2.38
CA THR A 417 -51.11 -3.02 -2.52
C THR A 417 -51.12 -3.38 -4.00
N THR A 418 -49.96 -3.65 -4.57
CA THR A 418 -49.88 -4.30 -5.90
C THR A 418 -49.28 -5.67 -5.73
N THR A 419 -50.13 -6.69 -5.86
CA THR A 419 -49.78 -8.10 -5.87
C THR A 419 -49.06 -8.44 -7.17
N VAL A 420 -47.77 -8.72 -7.10
CA VAL A 420 -47.02 -9.30 -8.22
C VAL A 420 -47.06 -10.82 -8.12
N ARG A 421 -47.72 -11.46 -9.07
CA ARG A 421 -47.73 -12.92 -9.26
C ARG A 421 -46.39 -13.38 -9.81
N LEU A 422 -45.71 -14.26 -9.08
CA LEU A 422 -44.54 -15.02 -9.57
C LEU A 422 -44.97 -16.12 -10.55
N PRO A 423 -44.23 -16.38 -11.63
CA PRO A 423 -44.54 -17.49 -12.53
C PRO A 423 -44.13 -18.84 -11.92
N ARG A 424 -45.02 -19.83 -12.12
CA ARG A 424 -44.87 -21.22 -11.68
C ARG A 424 -43.63 -21.88 -12.27
N ARG A 425 -42.85 -22.49 -11.42
CA ARG A 425 -41.75 -23.44 -11.80
C ARG A 425 -42.38 -24.68 -12.45
N LEU A 426 -41.91 -25.01 -13.65
CA LEU A 426 -42.18 -26.28 -14.32
C LEU A 426 -41.36 -27.41 -13.62
N ARG A 427 -42.05 -28.48 -13.22
CA ARG A 427 -41.44 -29.71 -12.70
C ARG A 427 -40.83 -30.53 -13.85
N PRO A 428 -39.68 -31.17 -13.68
CA PRO A 428 -39.18 -32.12 -14.70
C PRO A 428 -39.96 -33.43 -14.68
N ALA A 429 -40.26 -33.95 -15.86
CA ALA A 429 -40.92 -35.21 -16.10
C ALA A 429 -40.03 -36.40 -15.68
N ARG A 430 -40.54 -37.32 -14.91
CA ARG A 430 -39.95 -38.64 -14.64
C ARG A 430 -39.98 -39.48 -15.91
N ARG A 431 -38.82 -39.90 -16.39
CA ARG A 431 -38.71 -41.03 -17.35
C ARG A 431 -38.81 -42.36 -16.54
N ARG A 432 -39.74 -43.22 -16.94
CA ARG A 432 -39.78 -44.62 -16.53
C ARG A 432 -38.77 -45.41 -17.36
N ALA A 433 -38.06 -46.30 -16.68
CA ALA A 433 -37.28 -47.36 -17.32
C ALA A 433 -38.21 -48.43 -17.89
N ALA A 434 -37.86 -48.93 -19.04
CA ALA A 434 -38.05 -50.28 -19.50
C ALA A 434 -36.70 -50.80 -20.02
#